data_02e1ed4fd66b4c8a6d0ec16bd5dea615
#
_entry.id   02e1ed4fd66b4c8a6d0ec16bd5dea615
#
_cell.length_a   1.000
_cell.length_b   1.000
_cell.length_c   1.000
_cell.angle_alpha   90.00
_cell.angle_beta   90.00
_cell.angle_gamma   90.00
#
_symmetry.space_group_name_H-M   'P 1'
#
loop_
_entity.id
_entity.type
_entity.pdbx_description
1 polymer ?
#
loop_
_entity_poly.entity_id
_entity_poly.type
_entity_poly.pdbx_seq_one_letter_code
_entity_poly.pdbx_strand_id
1 'polypeptide(L)'
;MPELRKDPIVGRWVIISTDRAKRPTDFVREEMKIKGGYCPFCYGNETKTPPEIQAYRPNSNGGPAAPRDTPGWTVRVVPNKFPALGIEGTLNRQAEGMFDRMNGIGAHEVIVETPDHKASLATLPPKRIEDVLWTFRDRILDLKKDRRFKYILLFKNHGEAAGASLEHAHSQLIALPILPKYVVEELDGAKQYFIY
;
A
#
# COMPACT_ATOMS: atom_id res chain seq x y z
N MET A 1 -6.26 -6.19 -16.81
CA MET A 1 -6.84 -5.38 -15.73
C MET A 1 -7.10 -6.31 -14.55
N PRO A 2 -6.81 -5.92 -13.31
CA PRO A 2 -7.14 -6.75 -12.16
C PRO A 2 -8.65 -6.92 -12.00
N GLU A 3 -9.07 -8.05 -11.43
CA GLU A 3 -10.47 -8.40 -11.18
C GLU A 3 -10.67 -8.78 -9.71
N LEU A 4 -11.87 -8.60 -9.22
CA LEU A 4 -12.35 -9.14 -7.94
C LEU A 4 -13.43 -10.18 -8.25
N ARG A 5 -13.25 -11.40 -7.74
CA ARG A 5 -14.21 -12.50 -7.86
C ARG A 5 -14.65 -12.97 -6.48
N LYS A 6 -15.95 -13.24 -6.32
CA LYS A 6 -16.52 -13.68 -5.06
C LYS A 6 -16.71 -15.19 -5.07
N ASP A 7 -16.22 -15.84 -4.03
CA ASP A 7 -16.50 -17.24 -3.74
C ASP A 7 -17.99 -17.37 -3.36
N PRO A 8 -18.79 -18.17 -4.08
CA PRO A 8 -20.22 -18.26 -3.84
C PRO A 8 -20.58 -19.04 -2.56
N ILE A 9 -19.65 -19.86 -2.04
CA ILE A 9 -19.92 -20.71 -0.87
C ILE A 9 -19.66 -19.93 0.42
N VAL A 10 -18.48 -19.32 0.56
CA VAL A 10 -18.09 -18.62 1.79
C VAL A 10 -18.23 -17.10 1.70
N GLY A 11 -18.60 -16.56 0.54
CA GLY A 11 -18.77 -15.11 0.34
C GLY A 11 -17.49 -14.29 0.33
N ARG A 12 -16.31 -14.92 0.23
CA ARG A 12 -15.02 -14.25 0.21
C ARG A 12 -14.72 -13.67 -1.16
N TRP A 13 -14.24 -12.43 -1.20
CA TRP A 13 -13.70 -11.82 -2.41
C TRP A 13 -12.22 -12.14 -2.57
N VAL A 14 -11.79 -12.46 -3.79
CA VAL A 14 -10.41 -12.74 -4.17
C VAL A 14 -9.99 -11.75 -5.25
N ILE A 15 -8.80 -11.18 -5.09
CA ILE A 15 -8.19 -10.31 -6.10
C ILE A 15 -7.42 -11.18 -7.09
N ILE A 16 -7.76 -11.08 -8.38
CA ILE A 16 -7.04 -11.71 -9.50
C ILE A 16 -6.26 -10.60 -10.21
N SER A 17 -4.94 -10.63 -10.10
CA SER A 17 -4.06 -9.64 -10.73
C SER A 17 -2.93 -10.33 -11.49
N THR A 18 -3.06 -10.39 -12.81
CA THR A 18 -2.05 -10.98 -13.70
C THR A 18 -0.76 -10.17 -13.74
N ASP A 19 -0.82 -8.86 -13.50
CA ASP A 19 0.36 -7.99 -13.50
C ASP A 19 1.30 -8.28 -12.32
N ARG A 20 0.78 -8.83 -11.22
CA ARG A 20 1.61 -9.29 -10.09
C ARG A 20 2.43 -10.53 -10.42
N ALA A 21 2.04 -11.33 -11.41
CA ALA A 21 2.83 -12.47 -11.88
C ALA A 21 4.16 -12.04 -12.53
N LYS A 22 4.28 -10.74 -12.90
CA LYS A 22 5.54 -10.15 -13.40
C LYS A 22 6.49 -9.73 -12.28
N ARG A 23 6.05 -9.84 -11.01
CA ARG A 23 6.87 -9.62 -9.84
C ARG A 23 7.98 -10.70 -9.82
N PRO A 24 9.24 -10.35 -9.54
CA PRO A 24 10.26 -11.37 -9.32
C PRO A 24 9.74 -12.40 -8.33
N THR A 25 9.88 -13.68 -8.65
CA THR A 25 9.32 -14.79 -7.87
C THR A 25 9.92 -14.79 -6.47
N ASP A 26 9.10 -14.51 -5.47
CA ASP A 26 9.46 -14.45 -4.06
C ASP A 26 9.74 -15.85 -3.45
N PHE A 27 9.70 -16.91 -4.26
CA PHE A 27 9.78 -18.31 -3.78
C PHE A 27 11.14 -18.99 -4.01
N VAL A 28 12.08 -18.33 -4.66
CA VAL A 28 13.46 -18.80 -4.73
C VAL A 28 14.16 -18.30 -3.47
N ARG A 29 14.40 -19.20 -2.53
CA ARG A 29 15.24 -19.00 -1.32
C ARG A 29 16.72 -18.82 -1.71
N GLU A 30 17.01 -17.86 -2.55
CA GLU A 30 18.35 -17.30 -2.63
C GLU A 30 18.35 -16.10 -1.69
N GLU A 31 19.32 -16.06 -0.77
CA GLU A 31 19.60 -14.85 -0.01
C GLU A 31 19.54 -13.67 -0.97
N MET A 32 18.53 -12.80 -0.82
CA MET A 32 18.47 -11.56 -1.56
C MET A 32 19.59 -10.64 -1.07
N LYS A 33 20.81 -11.02 -1.37
CA LYS A 33 21.94 -10.10 -1.36
C LYS A 33 21.58 -9.05 -2.40
N ILE A 34 21.40 -7.81 -1.96
CA ILE A 34 21.27 -6.66 -2.85
C ILE A 34 22.50 -6.71 -3.76
N LYS A 35 22.37 -7.35 -4.93
CA LYS A 35 23.42 -7.39 -5.94
C LYS A 35 23.64 -5.95 -6.40
N GLY A 36 24.68 -5.30 -5.86
CA GLY A 36 25.12 -4.01 -6.31
C GLY A 36 24.63 -2.78 -5.56
N GLY A 37 24.15 -2.89 -4.32
CA GLY A 37 23.86 -1.71 -3.47
C GLY A 37 22.76 -0.77 -4.00
N TYR A 38 21.96 -1.20 -4.98
CA TYR A 38 20.91 -0.40 -5.58
C TYR A 38 19.57 -0.61 -4.87
N CYS A 39 19.03 0.43 -4.26
CA CYS A 39 17.70 0.43 -3.66
C CYS A 39 16.86 1.58 -4.26
N PRO A 40 15.67 1.31 -4.85
CA PRO A 40 14.84 2.35 -5.46
C PRO A 40 14.25 3.33 -4.45
N PHE A 41 14.29 3.02 -3.15
CA PHE A 41 13.76 3.87 -2.09
C PHE A 41 14.80 4.77 -1.43
N CYS A 42 16.10 4.60 -1.74
CA CYS A 42 17.14 5.49 -1.23
C CYS A 42 17.14 6.84 -1.93
N TYR A 43 17.64 7.88 -1.25
CA TYR A 43 17.88 9.17 -1.85
C TYR A 43 18.69 9.07 -3.14
N GLY A 44 18.33 9.90 -4.12
CA GLY A 44 18.94 9.93 -5.46
C GLY A 44 18.34 8.93 -6.44
N ASN A 45 17.43 8.06 -5.98
CA ASN A 45 16.75 7.07 -6.80
C ASN A 45 15.24 7.36 -7.00
N GLU A 46 14.80 8.60 -6.71
CA GLU A 46 13.38 8.96 -6.75
C GLU A 46 12.74 8.68 -8.11
N THR A 47 13.47 8.84 -9.20
CA THR A 47 13.01 8.57 -10.57
C THR A 47 12.87 7.07 -10.91
N LYS A 48 13.28 6.18 -10.01
CA LYS A 48 13.24 4.72 -10.20
C LYS A 48 11.96 4.07 -9.64
N THR A 49 11.15 4.86 -8.95
CA THR A 49 9.80 4.50 -8.51
C THR A 49 8.76 5.14 -9.43
N PRO A 50 7.49 4.72 -9.39
CA PRO A 50 6.41 5.52 -9.97
C PRO A 50 6.40 6.95 -9.39
N PRO A 51 5.77 7.92 -10.08
CA PRO A 51 5.72 9.31 -9.63
C PRO A 51 5.16 9.45 -8.22
N GLU A 52 5.74 10.37 -7.46
CA GLU A 52 5.37 10.65 -6.07
C GLU A 52 3.92 11.12 -5.96
N ILE A 53 3.15 10.49 -5.07
CA ILE A 53 1.80 10.92 -4.69
C ILE A 53 1.91 12.06 -3.68
N GLN A 54 2.72 11.86 -2.64
CA GLN A 54 2.92 12.79 -1.53
C GLN A 54 4.31 12.57 -0.92
N ALA A 55 4.91 13.64 -0.37
CA ALA A 55 6.08 13.52 0.48
C ALA A 55 6.08 14.59 1.58
N TYR A 56 6.59 14.21 2.74
CA TYR A 56 6.88 15.14 3.82
C TYR A 56 8.30 15.68 3.65
N ARG A 57 8.41 17.02 3.59
CA ARG A 57 9.68 17.76 3.46
C ARG A 57 9.75 18.84 4.53
N PRO A 58 10.49 18.60 5.63
CA PRO A 58 10.42 19.46 6.82
C PRO A 58 10.97 20.87 6.63
N ASN A 59 11.69 21.15 5.57
CA ASN A 59 12.42 22.44 5.38
C ASN A 59 12.00 23.19 4.10
N SER A 60 10.73 23.45 3.92
CA SER A 60 10.35 24.60 3.13
C SER A 60 10.29 25.84 4.05
N ASN A 61 11.43 26.42 4.42
CA ASN A 61 11.54 27.68 5.20
C ASN A 61 10.84 28.86 4.50
N GLY A 62 9.53 28.72 4.22
CA GLY A 62 8.76 29.72 3.47
C GLY A 62 9.13 29.84 1.99
N GLY A 63 10.02 28.99 1.49
CA GLY A 63 10.36 28.89 0.08
C GLY A 63 9.34 28.07 -0.72
N PRO A 64 9.42 28.06 -2.06
CA PRO A 64 8.55 27.27 -2.90
C PRO A 64 8.69 25.79 -2.54
N ALA A 65 7.57 25.05 -2.59
CA ALA A 65 7.56 23.59 -2.37
C ALA A 65 8.58 22.92 -3.29
N ALA A 66 9.41 22.04 -2.73
CA ALA A 66 10.37 21.28 -3.54
C ALA A 66 9.64 20.48 -4.62
N PRO A 67 10.20 20.37 -5.83
CA PRO A 67 9.59 19.59 -6.90
C PRO A 67 9.32 18.14 -6.47
N ARG A 68 8.30 17.54 -7.08
CA ARG A 68 8.05 16.08 -6.91
C ARG A 68 9.26 15.29 -7.40
N ASP A 69 9.38 14.08 -6.88
CA ASP A 69 10.43 13.13 -7.26
C ASP A 69 11.86 13.69 -7.11
N THR A 70 12.07 14.54 -6.08
CA THR A 70 13.37 15.07 -5.69
C THR A 70 13.71 14.73 -4.25
N PRO A 71 15.00 14.66 -3.86
CA PRO A 71 15.42 14.46 -2.48
C PRO A 71 14.91 15.53 -1.52
N GLY A 72 15.19 15.36 -0.22
CA GLY A 72 14.79 16.31 0.85
C GLY A 72 13.51 15.89 1.59
N TRP A 73 12.93 14.74 1.24
CA TRP A 73 11.78 14.17 1.94
C TRP A 73 12.23 13.39 3.21
N THR A 74 11.32 13.27 4.15
CA THR A 74 11.48 12.44 5.34
C THR A 74 10.61 11.18 5.28
N VAL A 75 9.44 11.30 4.63
CA VAL A 75 8.54 10.21 4.28
C VAL A 75 8.07 10.45 2.85
N ARG A 76 7.96 9.40 2.06
CA ARG A 76 7.55 9.49 0.65
C ARG A 76 6.53 8.44 0.30
N VAL A 77 5.47 8.82 -0.42
CA VAL A 77 4.39 7.93 -0.87
C VAL A 77 4.41 7.83 -2.38
N VAL A 78 4.46 6.61 -2.88
CA VAL A 78 4.44 6.31 -4.32
C VAL A 78 3.41 5.21 -4.62
N PRO A 79 2.85 5.15 -5.83
CA PRO A 79 2.07 3.97 -6.24
C PRO A 79 2.93 2.70 -6.17
N ASN A 80 2.34 1.58 -5.81
CA ASN A 80 3.05 0.30 -5.92
C ASN A 80 3.33 0.03 -7.41
N LYS A 81 4.56 -0.31 -7.75
CA LYS A 81 4.99 -0.60 -9.13
C LYS A 81 4.25 -1.81 -9.73
N PHE A 82 3.84 -2.75 -8.88
CA PHE A 82 3.08 -3.95 -9.25
C PHE A 82 1.78 -4.01 -8.44
N PRO A 83 0.82 -3.10 -8.75
CA PRO A 83 -0.34 -2.94 -7.90
C PRO A 83 -1.27 -4.15 -7.98
N ALA A 84 -1.93 -4.47 -6.87
CA ALA A 84 -2.97 -5.49 -6.83
C ALA A 84 -4.27 -5.01 -7.47
N LEU A 85 -4.51 -3.69 -7.44
CA LEU A 85 -5.71 -3.02 -7.94
C LEU A 85 -5.30 -1.78 -8.74
N GLY A 86 -6.14 -1.36 -9.69
CA GLY A 86 -5.98 -0.13 -10.44
C GLY A 86 -6.91 0.97 -9.93
N ILE A 87 -6.44 2.22 -9.89
CA ILE A 87 -7.26 3.34 -9.40
C ILE A 87 -8.26 3.85 -10.45
N GLU A 88 -7.92 3.68 -11.72
CA GLU A 88 -8.71 4.18 -12.84
C GLU A 88 -9.83 3.21 -13.25
N GLY A 89 -10.95 3.77 -13.71
CA GLY A 89 -12.07 3.00 -14.25
C GLY A 89 -13.27 2.91 -13.32
N THR A 90 -14.20 2.02 -13.66
CA THR A 90 -15.45 1.78 -12.93
C THR A 90 -15.49 0.38 -12.34
N LEU A 91 -16.29 0.16 -11.31
CA LEU A 91 -16.39 -1.14 -10.65
C LEU A 91 -16.97 -2.23 -11.55
N ASN A 92 -17.87 -1.87 -12.47
CA ASN A 92 -18.48 -2.79 -13.43
C ASN A 92 -18.88 -4.15 -12.79
N ARG A 93 -19.78 -4.06 -11.80
CA ARG A 93 -20.28 -5.25 -11.08
C ARG A 93 -21.11 -6.12 -12.01
N GLN A 94 -20.83 -7.40 -12.06
CA GLN A 94 -21.47 -8.37 -12.93
C GLN A 94 -21.74 -9.67 -12.18
N ALA A 95 -22.81 -10.35 -12.58
CA ALA A 95 -23.05 -11.75 -12.21
C ALA A 95 -22.65 -12.64 -13.39
N GLU A 96 -21.95 -13.74 -13.12
CA GLU A 96 -21.58 -14.76 -14.09
C GLU A 96 -21.99 -16.13 -13.54
N GLY A 97 -23.19 -16.60 -13.89
CA GLY A 97 -23.81 -17.74 -13.26
C GLY A 97 -24.04 -17.47 -11.76
N MET A 98 -23.48 -18.30 -10.90
CA MET A 98 -23.56 -18.16 -9.44
C MET A 98 -22.44 -17.27 -8.85
N PHE A 99 -21.58 -16.71 -9.67
CA PHE A 99 -20.42 -15.94 -9.23
C PHE A 99 -20.65 -14.43 -9.43
N ASP A 100 -20.30 -13.66 -8.42
CA ASP A 100 -20.16 -12.21 -8.54
C ASP A 100 -18.72 -11.86 -8.95
N ARG A 101 -18.58 -10.94 -9.88
CA ARG A 101 -17.29 -10.33 -10.22
C ARG A 101 -17.40 -8.84 -10.41
N MET A 102 -16.28 -8.15 -10.29
CA MET A 102 -16.14 -6.75 -10.61
C MET A 102 -14.71 -6.43 -11.05
N ASN A 103 -14.54 -5.26 -11.67
CA ASN A 103 -13.20 -4.77 -11.95
C ASN A 103 -12.43 -4.53 -10.65
N GLY A 104 -11.14 -4.84 -10.64
CA GLY A 104 -10.24 -4.65 -9.51
C GLY A 104 -9.86 -3.18 -9.33
N ILE A 105 -10.84 -2.35 -9.00
CA ILE A 105 -10.65 -0.93 -8.73
C ILE A 105 -10.23 -0.73 -7.28
N GLY A 106 -9.15 0.03 -7.07
CA GLY A 106 -8.62 0.31 -5.75
C GLY A 106 -7.30 1.06 -5.84
N ALA A 107 -6.78 1.53 -4.71
CA ALA A 107 -5.44 2.09 -4.61
C ALA A 107 -4.49 1.06 -3.99
N HIS A 108 -3.25 1.04 -4.43
CA HIS A 108 -2.17 0.28 -3.80
C HIS A 108 -0.92 1.15 -3.78
N GLU A 109 -0.58 1.65 -2.60
CA GLU A 109 0.49 2.62 -2.38
C GLU A 109 1.59 2.04 -1.49
N VAL A 110 2.80 2.53 -1.66
CA VAL A 110 3.96 2.24 -0.83
C VAL A 110 4.36 3.53 -0.11
N ILE A 111 4.52 3.45 1.20
CA ILE A 111 4.96 4.55 2.05
C ILE A 111 6.39 4.24 2.49
N VAL A 112 7.35 4.93 1.91
CA VAL A 112 8.77 4.85 2.28
C VAL A 112 8.95 5.66 3.56
N GLU A 113 9.24 4.99 4.67
CA GLU A 113 9.17 5.55 6.03
C GLU A 113 10.36 6.46 6.38
N THR A 114 11.44 6.34 5.65
CA THR A 114 12.69 7.07 5.90
C THR A 114 13.56 7.06 4.65
N PRO A 115 14.39 8.07 4.41
CA PRO A 115 15.41 8.00 3.37
C PRO A 115 16.63 7.15 3.73
N ASP A 116 16.82 6.83 5.02
CA ASP A 116 17.92 5.99 5.49
C ASP A 116 17.59 4.50 5.30
N HIS A 117 18.40 3.84 4.47
CA HIS A 117 18.23 2.42 4.13
C HIS A 117 18.30 1.49 5.35
N LYS A 118 19.08 1.85 6.36
CA LYS A 118 19.34 1.00 7.53
C LYS A 118 18.39 1.28 8.70
N ALA A 119 17.67 2.38 8.67
CA ALA A 119 16.74 2.76 9.73
C ALA A 119 15.40 1.98 9.59
N SER A 120 14.73 1.81 10.72
CA SER A 120 13.40 1.22 10.82
C SER A 120 12.54 2.05 11.78
N LEU A 121 11.24 1.81 11.84
CA LEU A 121 10.37 2.47 12.82
C LEU A 121 10.88 2.34 14.27
N ALA A 122 11.55 1.23 14.60
CA ALA A 122 12.11 1.00 15.94
C ALA A 122 13.34 1.87 16.24
N THR A 123 14.03 2.36 15.22
CA THR A 123 15.27 3.16 15.36
C THR A 123 15.09 4.63 15.01
N LEU A 124 13.94 5.00 14.44
CA LEU A 124 13.65 6.39 14.11
C LEU A 124 13.39 7.25 15.36
N PRO A 125 13.83 8.50 15.39
CA PRO A 125 13.47 9.42 16.45
C PRO A 125 11.96 9.68 16.46
N PRO A 126 11.35 9.99 17.64
CA PRO A 126 9.90 10.15 17.78
C PRO A 126 9.26 11.10 16.76
N LYS A 127 9.94 12.21 16.45
CA LYS A 127 9.44 13.19 15.46
C LYS A 127 9.31 12.58 14.06
N ARG A 128 10.20 11.66 13.68
CA ARG A 128 10.13 10.96 12.39
C ARG A 128 9.01 9.91 12.36
N ILE A 129 8.78 9.24 13.48
CA ILE A 129 7.64 8.33 13.62
C ILE A 129 6.33 9.12 13.51
N GLU A 130 6.26 10.30 14.13
CA GLU A 130 5.11 11.20 14.00
C GLU A 130 4.84 11.57 12.53
N ASP A 131 5.87 11.93 11.76
CA ASP A 131 5.75 12.25 10.33
C ASP A 131 5.18 11.05 9.53
N VAL A 132 5.60 9.84 9.85
CA VAL A 132 5.05 8.60 9.24
C VAL A 132 3.57 8.43 9.59
N LEU A 133 3.19 8.60 10.86
CA LEU A 133 1.80 8.47 11.29
C LEU A 133 0.89 9.54 10.66
N TRP A 134 1.37 10.78 10.54
CA TRP A 134 0.66 11.83 9.82
C TRP A 134 0.48 11.47 8.34
N THR A 135 1.50 10.91 7.71
CA THR A 135 1.40 10.43 6.33
C THR A 135 0.32 9.35 6.18
N PHE A 136 0.26 8.38 7.10
CA PHE A 136 -0.78 7.35 7.11
C PHE A 136 -2.18 7.97 7.18
N ARG A 137 -2.39 8.86 8.14
CA ARG A 137 -3.65 9.58 8.31
C ARG A 137 -4.04 10.34 7.04
N ASP A 138 -3.14 11.12 6.49
CA ASP A 138 -3.42 11.99 5.36
C ASP A 138 -3.77 11.18 4.10
N ARG A 139 -3.07 10.05 3.87
CA ARG A 139 -3.40 9.13 2.78
C ARG A 139 -4.76 8.47 2.97
N ILE A 140 -5.08 8.03 4.18
CA ILE A 140 -6.40 7.47 4.49
C ILE A 140 -7.50 8.51 4.25
N LEU A 141 -7.33 9.74 4.73
CA LEU A 141 -8.31 10.80 4.56
C LEU A 141 -8.51 11.19 3.09
N ASP A 142 -7.44 11.19 2.30
CA ASP A 142 -7.52 11.47 0.87
C ASP A 142 -8.26 10.37 0.12
N LEU A 143 -7.87 9.11 0.31
CA LEU A 143 -8.53 7.97 -0.34
C LEU A 143 -9.99 7.78 0.08
N LYS A 144 -10.37 8.17 1.30
CA LYS A 144 -11.77 8.16 1.75
C LYS A 144 -12.68 9.12 0.98
N LYS A 145 -12.15 10.09 0.25
CA LYS A 145 -12.95 10.97 -0.63
C LYS A 145 -13.52 10.20 -1.82
N ASP A 146 -12.87 9.12 -2.25
CA ASP A 146 -13.38 8.27 -3.31
C ASP A 146 -14.44 7.31 -2.76
N ARG A 147 -15.69 7.55 -3.13
CA ARG A 147 -16.85 6.78 -2.67
C ARG A 147 -16.87 5.32 -3.11
N ARG A 148 -16.02 4.94 -4.08
CA ARG A 148 -15.85 3.56 -4.51
C ARG A 148 -15.18 2.72 -3.44
N PHE A 149 -14.34 3.32 -2.59
CA PHE A 149 -13.61 2.60 -1.55
C PHE A 149 -14.47 2.43 -0.28
N LYS A 150 -14.47 1.21 0.23
CA LYS A 150 -15.21 0.81 1.44
C LYS A 150 -14.30 0.42 2.59
N TYR A 151 -13.07 0.04 2.29
CA TYR A 151 -12.07 -0.37 3.28
C TYR A 151 -10.68 0.09 2.87
N ILE A 152 -9.92 0.56 3.83
CA ILE A 152 -8.52 0.95 3.64
C ILE A 152 -7.69 0.18 4.65
N LEU A 153 -6.77 -0.64 4.17
CA LEU A 153 -5.84 -1.41 4.97
C LEU A 153 -4.46 -0.79 4.88
N LEU A 154 -3.89 -0.46 6.03
CA LEU A 154 -2.48 -0.14 6.20
C LEU A 154 -1.78 -1.37 6.77
N PHE A 155 -0.68 -1.78 6.17
CA PHE A 155 0.07 -2.95 6.62
C PHE A 155 1.56 -2.80 6.34
N LYS A 156 2.37 -3.56 7.06
CA LYS A 156 3.81 -3.63 6.88
C LYS A 156 4.26 -5.09 6.85
N ASN A 157 5.00 -5.45 5.82
CA ASN A 157 5.76 -6.69 5.79
C ASN A 157 7.20 -6.37 6.19
N HIS A 158 7.72 -7.06 7.20
CA HIS A 158 9.08 -6.88 7.67
C HIS A 158 9.85 -8.19 7.54
N GLY A 159 10.98 -8.13 6.83
CA GLY A 159 11.82 -9.27 6.56
C GLY A 159 11.29 -10.20 5.45
N GLU A 160 12.18 -11.05 4.97
CA GLU A 160 11.91 -11.98 3.86
C GLU A 160 10.78 -12.98 4.20
N ALA A 161 10.79 -13.51 5.42
CA ALA A 161 9.78 -14.46 5.89
C ALA A 161 8.35 -13.90 5.86
N ALA A 162 8.20 -12.57 5.96
CA ALA A 162 6.92 -11.87 5.83
C ALA A 162 6.60 -11.45 4.38
N GLY A 163 7.43 -11.83 3.41
CA GLY A 163 7.26 -11.46 2.00
C GLY A 163 7.64 -10.02 1.67
N ALA A 164 8.52 -9.38 2.46
CA ALA A 164 9.11 -8.10 2.10
C ALA A 164 10.10 -8.29 0.95
N SER A 165 9.86 -7.63 -0.18
CA SER A 165 10.73 -7.70 -1.36
C SER A 165 11.89 -6.71 -1.31
N LEU A 166 11.87 -5.75 -0.40
CA LEU A 166 12.92 -4.76 -0.19
C LEU A 166 13.15 -4.59 1.32
N GLU A 167 14.42 -4.54 1.72
CA GLU A 167 14.84 -4.34 3.11
C GLU A 167 14.57 -2.93 3.62
N HIS A 168 14.64 -1.93 2.71
CA HIS A 168 14.40 -0.54 3.04
C HIS A 168 13.01 -0.36 3.69
N ALA A 169 12.96 0.26 4.86
CA ALA A 169 11.75 0.37 5.68
C ALA A 169 10.60 1.04 4.92
N HIS A 170 9.54 0.28 4.72
CA HIS A 170 8.34 0.76 4.07
C HIS A 170 7.08 0.09 4.61
N SER A 171 5.98 0.82 4.59
CA SER A 171 4.62 0.30 4.79
C SER A 171 3.86 0.33 3.47
N GLN A 172 2.74 -0.35 3.42
CA GLN A 172 1.86 -0.37 2.26
C GLN A 172 0.44 0.00 2.68
N LEU A 173 -0.27 0.62 1.76
CA LEU A 173 -1.67 0.94 1.92
C LEU A 173 -2.44 0.40 0.72
N ILE A 174 -3.56 -0.27 0.98
CA ILE A 174 -4.47 -0.74 -0.06
C ILE A 174 -5.89 -0.25 0.24
N ALA A 175 -6.53 0.39 -0.74
CA ALA A 175 -7.93 0.78 -0.65
C ALA A 175 -8.79 -0.16 -1.51
N LEU A 176 -9.85 -0.69 -0.93
CA LEU A 176 -10.70 -1.74 -1.49
C LEU A 176 -12.13 -1.26 -1.70
N PRO A 177 -12.82 -1.68 -2.77
CA PRO A 177 -14.22 -1.36 -3.00
C PRO A 177 -15.19 -2.28 -2.23
N ILE A 178 -14.66 -3.15 -1.39
CA ILE A 178 -15.37 -4.15 -0.59
C ILE A 178 -14.89 -4.11 0.86
N LEU A 179 -15.71 -4.62 1.76
CA LEU A 179 -15.29 -5.01 3.11
C LEU A 179 -14.77 -6.45 3.06
N PRO A 180 -13.54 -6.74 3.50
CA PRO A 180 -13.07 -8.11 3.66
C PRO A 180 -13.96 -8.89 4.61
N LYS A 181 -14.22 -10.17 4.29
CA LYS A 181 -15.11 -11.02 5.09
C LYS A 181 -14.69 -11.09 6.56
N TYR A 182 -13.40 -11.26 6.83
CA TYR A 182 -12.87 -11.31 8.18
C TYR A 182 -13.20 -10.03 8.99
N VAL A 183 -13.08 -8.87 8.38
CA VAL A 183 -13.43 -7.59 9.03
C VAL A 183 -14.93 -7.49 9.33
N VAL A 184 -15.78 -8.01 8.43
CA VAL A 184 -17.24 -8.06 8.67
C VAL A 184 -17.54 -8.97 9.87
N GLU A 185 -16.92 -10.15 9.94
CA GLU A 185 -17.10 -11.10 11.05
C GLU A 185 -16.64 -10.51 12.40
N GLU A 186 -15.51 -9.78 12.42
CA GLU A 186 -15.05 -9.07 13.63
C GLU A 186 -16.03 -7.98 14.07
N LEU A 187 -16.53 -7.17 13.13
CA LEU A 187 -17.48 -6.11 13.43
C LEU A 187 -18.82 -6.67 13.95
N ASP A 188 -19.30 -7.75 13.34
CA ASP A 188 -20.54 -8.40 13.78
C ASP A 188 -20.38 -9.03 15.17
N GLY A 189 -19.25 -9.68 15.43
CA GLY A 189 -18.93 -10.21 16.77
C GLY A 189 -18.83 -9.13 17.83
N ALA A 190 -18.12 -8.03 17.53
CA ALA A 190 -18.01 -6.88 18.43
C ALA A 190 -19.38 -6.26 18.71
N LYS A 191 -20.21 -6.07 17.68
CA LYS A 191 -21.56 -5.56 17.83
C LYS A 191 -22.41 -6.44 18.77
N GLN A 192 -22.37 -7.76 18.58
CA GLN A 192 -23.09 -8.69 19.46
C GLN A 192 -22.62 -8.58 20.90
N TYR A 193 -21.31 -8.49 21.14
CA TYR A 193 -20.74 -8.33 22.49
C TYR A 193 -21.25 -7.07 23.19
N PHE A 194 -21.38 -5.94 22.48
CA PHE A 194 -21.84 -4.68 23.09
C PHE A 194 -23.37 -4.52 23.18
N ILE A 195 -24.16 -5.47 22.67
CA ILE A 195 -25.62 -5.49 22.84
C ILE A 195 -26.02 -6.14 24.18
N TYR A 196 -25.14 -6.95 24.77
CA TYR A 196 -25.31 -7.54 26.10
C TYR A 196 -24.79 -6.59 27.19
#